data_411c568edd61f4001db92e7e9b6e3295
#
_entry.id   411c568edd61f4001db92e7e9b6e3295
#
_cell.length_a   1.000
_cell.length_b   1.000
_cell.length_c   1.000
_cell.angle_alpha   90.00
_cell.angle_beta   90.00
_cell.angle_gamma   90.00
#
_symmetry.space_group_name_H-M   'P 1'
#
loop_
_entity.id
_entity.type
_entity.pdbx_description
1 polymer ?
#
loop_
_entity_poly.entity_id
_entity_poly.type
_entity_poly.pdbx_seq_one_letter_code
_entity_poly.pdbx_strand_id
1 'polypeptide(L)'
;CDIYRPAAIDQLKTVGKELNIPVFSENNKKVTEIVTDALEFAKTNGNDYVIIDTAGRLHIDDALMDELKDVEELARPNEEILVIDAMMGQDAINVINGFNDKLNLTGCILTKMDGNTKGGVALSVRHLTHVPIKFIGDSEKLDGLMTFDPERMAERILDMGDIMAIAEKVESVIDADEVEEQAAKMKKGEYDLEDFLK
;
A
#
# COMPACT_ATOMS: atom_id res chain seq x y z
N CYS A 1 -16.26 -7.76 -1.97
CA CYS A 1 -17.53 -7.37 -1.33
C CYS A 1 -18.06 -6.00 -1.77
N ASP A 2 -17.38 -5.27 -2.67
CA ASP A 2 -17.95 -4.06 -3.28
C ASP A 2 -18.99 -4.44 -4.36
N ILE A 3 -20.21 -4.72 -3.92
CA ILE A 3 -21.32 -5.10 -4.82
C ILE A 3 -21.97 -3.90 -5.50
N TYR A 4 -21.64 -2.69 -5.08
CA TYR A 4 -22.25 -1.45 -5.56
C TYR A 4 -21.58 -0.91 -6.83
N ARG A 5 -20.35 -1.37 -7.15
CA ARG A 5 -19.56 -0.95 -8.31
C ARG A 5 -19.13 -2.15 -9.16
N PRO A 6 -19.92 -2.55 -10.16
CA PRO A 6 -19.58 -3.71 -11.00
C PRO A 6 -18.19 -3.62 -11.65
N ALA A 7 -17.77 -2.43 -12.06
CA ALA A 7 -16.44 -2.21 -12.63
C ALA A 7 -15.28 -2.53 -11.65
N ALA A 8 -15.48 -2.36 -10.34
CA ALA A 8 -14.47 -2.70 -9.34
C ALA A 8 -14.23 -4.22 -9.25
N ILE A 9 -15.30 -5.02 -9.40
CA ILE A 9 -15.22 -6.49 -9.44
C ILE A 9 -14.37 -6.94 -10.65
N ASP A 10 -14.62 -6.37 -11.82
CA ASP A 10 -13.88 -6.72 -13.04
C ASP A 10 -12.41 -6.28 -12.95
N GLN A 11 -12.16 -5.13 -12.35
CA GLN A 11 -10.80 -4.66 -12.08
C GLN A 11 -10.06 -5.61 -11.13
N LEU A 12 -10.68 -6.01 -10.02
CA LEU A 12 -10.09 -6.95 -9.08
C LEU A 12 -9.79 -8.31 -9.73
N LYS A 13 -10.68 -8.81 -10.59
CA LYS A 13 -10.44 -10.04 -11.37
C LYS A 13 -9.27 -9.90 -12.32
N THR A 14 -9.11 -8.75 -12.94
CA THR A 14 -7.99 -8.46 -13.85
C THR A 14 -6.66 -8.51 -13.09
N VAL A 15 -6.56 -7.80 -11.96
CA VAL A 15 -5.38 -7.80 -11.09
C VAL A 15 -5.09 -9.20 -10.55
N GLY A 16 -6.12 -9.92 -10.09
CA GLY A 16 -5.94 -11.29 -9.61
C GLY A 16 -5.40 -12.23 -10.69
N LYS A 17 -5.86 -12.06 -11.93
CA LYS A 17 -5.36 -12.85 -13.07
C LYS A 17 -3.89 -12.53 -13.40
N GLU A 18 -3.49 -11.26 -13.35
CA GLU A 18 -2.10 -10.84 -13.58
C GLU A 18 -1.16 -11.42 -12.52
N LEU A 19 -1.61 -11.45 -11.27
CA LEU A 19 -0.85 -11.99 -10.13
C LEU A 19 -0.99 -13.51 -9.96
N ASN A 20 -1.82 -14.17 -10.77
CA ASN A 20 -2.18 -15.57 -10.61
C ASN A 20 -2.78 -15.89 -9.21
N ILE A 21 -3.58 -14.96 -8.68
CA ILE A 21 -4.28 -15.08 -7.40
C ILE A 21 -5.78 -15.30 -7.69
N PRO A 22 -6.42 -16.32 -7.09
CA PRO A 22 -7.85 -16.55 -7.29
C PRO A 22 -8.68 -15.41 -6.70
N VAL A 23 -9.66 -14.93 -7.45
CA VAL A 23 -10.62 -13.92 -7.00
C VAL A 23 -11.99 -14.56 -6.89
N PHE A 24 -12.53 -14.57 -5.67
CA PHE A 24 -13.90 -15.00 -5.40
C PHE A 24 -14.85 -13.80 -5.55
N SER A 25 -15.92 -13.96 -6.30
CA SER A 25 -16.97 -12.94 -6.42
C SER A 25 -18.28 -13.59 -6.76
N GLU A 26 -19.35 -13.13 -6.15
CA GLU A 26 -20.71 -13.55 -6.44
C GLU A 26 -21.61 -12.34 -6.67
N ASN A 27 -22.63 -12.52 -7.51
CA ASN A 27 -23.62 -11.50 -7.80
C ASN A 27 -24.94 -11.86 -7.11
N ASN A 28 -25.74 -10.84 -6.80
CA ASN A 28 -27.10 -10.99 -6.26
C ASN A 28 -27.20 -11.66 -4.88
N LYS A 29 -26.12 -11.62 -4.08
CA LYS A 29 -26.11 -12.04 -2.68
C LYS A 29 -25.82 -10.85 -1.76
N LYS A 30 -26.16 -10.97 -0.49
CA LYS A 30 -25.75 -10.00 0.53
C LYS A 30 -24.26 -10.12 0.80
N VAL A 31 -23.62 -9.02 1.24
CA VAL A 31 -22.18 -8.98 1.53
C VAL A 31 -21.78 -10.06 2.55
N THR A 32 -22.59 -10.26 3.58
CA THR A 32 -22.36 -11.30 4.61
C THR A 32 -22.38 -12.73 4.06
N GLU A 33 -23.26 -13.01 3.09
CA GLU A 33 -23.32 -14.32 2.42
C GLU A 33 -22.06 -14.52 1.56
N ILE A 34 -21.66 -13.49 0.79
CA ILE A 34 -20.44 -13.52 -0.04
C ILE A 34 -19.19 -13.76 0.82
N VAL A 35 -19.09 -13.12 1.98
CA VAL A 35 -17.96 -13.30 2.90
C VAL A 35 -17.92 -14.73 3.43
N THR A 36 -19.07 -15.28 3.84
CA THR A 36 -19.16 -16.66 4.32
C THR A 36 -18.69 -17.65 3.26
N ASP A 37 -19.22 -17.52 2.05
CA ASP A 37 -18.91 -18.42 0.94
C ASP A 37 -17.45 -18.27 0.49
N ALA A 38 -16.90 -17.03 0.53
CA ALA A 38 -15.50 -16.77 0.22
C ALA A 38 -14.55 -17.41 1.24
N LEU A 39 -14.87 -17.36 2.53
CA LEU A 39 -14.08 -18.01 3.58
C LEU A 39 -14.11 -19.55 3.47
N GLU A 40 -15.26 -20.12 3.13
CA GLU A 40 -15.39 -21.54 2.86
C GLU A 40 -14.60 -21.96 1.61
N PHE A 41 -14.70 -21.16 0.54
CA PHE A 41 -13.91 -21.34 -0.67
C PHE A 41 -12.40 -21.32 -0.36
N ALA A 42 -11.93 -20.32 0.39
CA ALA A 42 -10.52 -20.20 0.76
C ALA A 42 -10.04 -21.42 1.55
N LYS A 43 -10.83 -21.86 2.54
CA LYS A 43 -10.53 -23.04 3.34
C LYS A 43 -10.46 -24.31 2.51
N THR A 44 -11.41 -24.49 1.59
CA THR A 44 -11.47 -25.67 0.71
C THR A 44 -10.29 -25.72 -0.27
N ASN A 45 -9.82 -24.55 -0.74
CA ASN A 45 -8.70 -24.45 -1.66
C ASN A 45 -7.34 -24.34 -0.96
N GLY A 46 -7.29 -24.37 0.37
CA GLY A 46 -6.03 -24.29 1.13
C GLY A 46 -5.33 -22.92 1.03
N ASN A 47 -6.10 -21.84 0.92
CA ASN A 47 -5.54 -20.50 0.89
C ASN A 47 -5.14 -20.06 2.31
N ASP A 48 -3.88 -19.62 2.47
CA ASP A 48 -3.36 -19.15 3.76
C ASP A 48 -3.81 -17.72 4.09
N TYR A 49 -4.08 -16.91 3.06
CA TYR A 49 -4.48 -15.51 3.19
C TYR A 49 -5.78 -15.25 2.43
N VAL A 50 -6.64 -14.45 3.03
CA VAL A 50 -7.88 -13.94 2.42
C VAL A 50 -7.89 -12.42 2.55
N ILE A 51 -8.01 -11.73 1.43
CA ILE A 51 -8.17 -10.28 1.38
C ILE A 51 -9.62 -9.99 1.00
N ILE A 52 -10.34 -9.30 1.88
CA ILE A 52 -11.74 -8.91 1.67
C ILE A 52 -11.75 -7.44 1.23
N ASP A 53 -12.01 -7.21 -0.07
CA ASP A 53 -12.19 -5.87 -0.62
C ASP A 53 -13.64 -5.40 -0.39
N THR A 54 -13.81 -4.33 0.36
CA THR A 54 -15.10 -3.78 0.76
C THR A 54 -15.44 -2.49 0.00
N ALA A 55 -16.70 -2.10 0.02
CA ALA A 55 -17.11 -0.84 -0.58
C ALA A 55 -16.43 0.36 0.11
N GLY A 56 -15.81 1.24 -0.69
CA GLY A 56 -15.25 2.50 -0.24
C GLY A 56 -16.21 3.66 -0.54
N ARG A 57 -16.52 4.48 0.46
CA ARG A 57 -17.26 5.73 0.28
C ARG A 57 -16.52 6.88 0.95
N LEU A 58 -16.62 8.07 0.35
CA LEU A 58 -15.99 9.30 0.87
C LEU A 58 -16.67 9.82 2.15
N HIS A 59 -17.93 9.44 2.36
CA HIS A 59 -18.70 9.85 3.53
C HIS A 59 -18.99 8.63 4.41
N ILE A 60 -18.82 8.83 5.71
CA ILE A 60 -19.17 7.85 6.72
C ILE A 60 -20.70 7.79 6.78
N ASP A 61 -21.22 6.70 6.23
CA ASP A 61 -22.63 6.38 6.13
C ASP A 61 -22.92 5.27 7.16
N ASP A 62 -23.93 5.46 7.99
CA ASP A 62 -24.25 4.48 9.05
C ASP A 62 -24.57 3.10 8.49
N ALA A 63 -25.25 3.03 7.34
CA ALA A 63 -25.56 1.75 6.70
C ALA A 63 -24.30 1.00 6.22
N LEU A 64 -23.30 1.74 5.71
CA LEU A 64 -22.00 1.15 5.36
C LEU A 64 -21.26 0.67 6.61
N MET A 65 -21.28 1.46 7.67
CA MET A 65 -20.62 1.08 8.92
C MET A 65 -21.25 -0.15 9.57
N ASP A 66 -22.55 -0.30 9.51
CA ASP A 66 -23.24 -1.49 9.99
C ASP A 66 -22.87 -2.71 9.14
N GLU A 67 -22.81 -2.57 7.80
CA GLU A 67 -22.37 -3.65 6.90
C GLU A 67 -20.92 -4.06 7.20
N LEU A 68 -20.01 -3.10 7.44
CA LEU A 68 -18.62 -3.39 7.76
C LEU A 68 -18.47 -4.09 9.12
N LYS A 69 -19.28 -3.73 10.12
CA LYS A 69 -19.32 -4.44 11.41
C LYS A 69 -19.81 -5.88 11.26
N ASP A 70 -20.84 -6.10 10.46
CA ASP A 70 -21.32 -7.44 10.17
C ASP A 70 -20.22 -8.29 9.52
N VAL A 71 -19.42 -7.70 8.61
CA VAL A 71 -18.27 -8.36 7.97
C VAL A 71 -17.16 -8.62 9.01
N GLU A 72 -16.83 -7.66 9.88
CA GLU A 72 -15.85 -7.80 10.94
C GLU A 72 -16.20 -8.96 11.88
N GLU A 73 -17.45 -8.98 12.38
CA GLU A 73 -17.92 -10.03 13.30
C GLU A 73 -17.86 -11.43 12.67
N LEU A 74 -18.19 -11.51 11.37
CA LEU A 74 -18.26 -12.76 10.64
C LEU A 74 -16.87 -13.27 10.23
N ALA A 75 -16.04 -12.39 9.68
CA ALA A 75 -14.72 -12.75 9.17
C ALA A 75 -13.66 -12.84 10.27
N ARG A 76 -13.81 -12.09 11.37
CA ARG A 76 -12.83 -11.95 12.45
C ARG A 76 -11.42 -11.74 11.91
N PRO A 77 -11.21 -10.66 11.15
CA PRO A 77 -9.96 -10.46 10.43
C PRO A 77 -8.79 -10.27 11.39
N ASN A 78 -7.59 -10.67 10.95
CA ASN A 78 -6.37 -10.37 11.69
C ASN A 78 -5.96 -8.90 11.53
N GLU A 79 -6.35 -8.28 10.40
CA GLU A 79 -5.99 -6.92 10.04
C GLU A 79 -7.21 -6.21 9.44
N GLU A 80 -7.46 -5.01 9.94
CA GLU A 80 -8.44 -4.07 9.41
C GLU A 80 -7.72 -2.82 8.93
N ILE A 81 -7.58 -2.72 7.62
CA ILE A 81 -6.74 -1.71 6.98
C ILE A 81 -7.60 -0.74 6.20
N LEU A 82 -7.51 0.53 6.54
CA LEU A 82 -8.17 1.61 5.81
C LEU A 82 -7.23 2.16 4.73
N VAL A 83 -7.71 2.20 3.49
CA VAL A 83 -6.97 2.80 2.36
C VAL A 83 -7.39 4.26 2.20
N ILE A 84 -6.42 5.17 2.27
CA ILE A 84 -6.61 6.62 2.27
C ILE A 84 -5.80 7.26 1.15
N ASP A 85 -6.43 8.20 0.45
CA ASP A 85 -5.77 9.06 -0.52
C ASP A 85 -5.01 10.18 0.19
N ALA A 86 -3.68 10.21 0.05
CA ALA A 86 -2.83 11.25 0.67
C ALA A 86 -3.13 12.66 0.16
N MET A 87 -3.75 12.79 -1.03
CA MET A 87 -4.15 14.09 -1.58
C MET A 87 -5.34 14.72 -0.85
N MET A 88 -6.05 13.97 0.00
CA MET A 88 -7.14 14.51 0.84
C MET A 88 -6.64 15.51 1.92
N GLY A 89 -5.34 15.51 2.20
CA GLY A 89 -4.78 16.41 3.21
C GLY A 89 -5.38 16.19 4.59
N GLN A 90 -5.88 17.26 5.22
CA GLN A 90 -6.45 17.20 6.58
C GLN A 90 -7.76 16.39 6.66
N ASP A 91 -8.52 16.27 5.59
CA ASP A 91 -9.75 15.49 5.58
C ASP A 91 -9.47 13.98 5.79
N ALA A 92 -8.29 13.50 5.43
CA ALA A 92 -7.85 12.15 5.72
C ALA A 92 -7.95 11.80 7.22
N ILE A 93 -7.62 12.76 8.10
CA ILE A 93 -7.67 12.58 9.56
C ILE A 93 -9.11 12.37 10.03
N ASN A 94 -10.04 13.17 9.51
CA ASN A 94 -11.47 13.08 9.86
C ASN A 94 -12.03 11.71 9.44
N VAL A 95 -11.66 11.26 8.24
CA VAL A 95 -12.07 9.94 7.72
C VAL A 95 -11.50 8.82 8.59
N ILE A 96 -10.20 8.83 8.88
CA ILE A 96 -9.56 7.78 9.71
C ILE A 96 -10.21 7.72 11.09
N ASN A 97 -10.38 8.87 11.77
CA ASN A 97 -11.00 8.91 13.09
C ASN A 97 -12.43 8.38 13.04
N GLY A 98 -13.22 8.79 12.06
CA GLY A 98 -14.59 8.33 11.93
C GLY A 98 -14.74 6.83 11.67
N PHE A 99 -13.81 6.23 10.92
CA PHE A 99 -13.75 4.78 10.77
C PHE A 99 -13.24 4.10 12.05
N ASN A 100 -12.18 4.65 12.67
CA ASN A 100 -11.58 4.08 13.86
C ASN A 100 -12.50 4.14 15.10
N ASP A 101 -13.41 5.11 15.15
CA ASP A 101 -14.42 5.21 16.21
C ASP A 101 -15.48 4.09 16.13
N LYS A 102 -15.67 3.51 14.96
CA LYS A 102 -16.71 2.50 14.71
C LYS A 102 -16.15 1.09 14.45
N LEU A 103 -14.91 0.98 13.97
CA LEU A 103 -14.18 -0.23 13.67
C LEU A 103 -12.82 -0.18 14.38
N ASN A 104 -12.23 -1.33 14.65
CA ASN A 104 -10.92 -1.41 15.31
C ASN A 104 -9.79 -1.43 14.26
N LEU A 105 -9.53 -0.30 13.62
CA LEU A 105 -8.50 -0.22 12.58
C LEU A 105 -7.13 -0.66 13.13
N THR A 106 -6.52 -1.64 12.49
CA THR A 106 -5.18 -2.12 12.83
C THR A 106 -4.10 -1.36 12.07
N GLY A 107 -4.47 -0.60 11.06
CA GLY A 107 -3.57 0.23 10.29
C GLY A 107 -4.23 0.93 9.11
N CYS A 108 -3.44 1.73 8.40
CA CYS A 108 -3.86 2.36 7.16
C CYS A 108 -2.79 2.23 6.07
N ILE A 109 -3.23 2.40 4.83
CA ILE A 109 -2.40 2.54 3.64
C ILE A 109 -2.63 3.94 3.08
N LEU A 110 -1.55 4.69 2.88
CA LEU A 110 -1.61 6.00 2.22
C LEU A 110 -1.27 5.83 0.74
N THR A 111 -2.22 6.14 -0.14
CA THR A 111 -2.03 6.09 -1.60
C THR A 111 -1.71 7.46 -2.17
N LYS A 112 -1.28 7.51 -3.44
CA LYS A 112 -0.94 8.74 -4.17
C LYS A 112 0.13 9.60 -3.50
N MET A 113 1.10 8.93 -2.88
CA MET A 113 2.21 9.60 -2.21
C MET A 113 3.18 10.28 -3.18
N ASP A 114 3.14 9.94 -4.47
CA ASP A 114 3.82 10.62 -5.56
C ASP A 114 3.38 12.08 -5.73
N GLY A 115 2.08 12.36 -5.55
CA GLY A 115 1.50 13.70 -5.58
C GLY A 115 1.76 14.52 -4.31
N ASN A 116 2.10 13.87 -3.20
CA ASN A 116 2.37 14.52 -1.91
C ASN A 116 3.87 14.63 -1.67
N THR A 117 4.50 15.60 -2.33
CA THR A 117 5.96 15.77 -2.41
C THR A 117 6.68 15.83 -1.06
N LYS A 118 5.99 16.22 0.02
CA LYS A 118 6.62 16.36 1.34
C LYS A 118 6.15 15.34 2.38
N GLY A 119 5.18 14.46 2.06
CA GLY A 119 4.73 13.44 3.01
C GLY A 119 4.08 13.98 4.29
N GLY A 120 3.72 15.27 4.36
CA GLY A 120 3.19 15.90 5.58
C GLY A 120 1.88 15.27 6.08
N VAL A 121 1.09 14.67 5.19
CA VAL A 121 -0.11 13.93 5.58
C VAL A 121 0.22 12.71 6.44
N ALA A 122 1.33 12.01 6.17
CA ALA A 122 1.74 10.85 6.96
C ALA A 122 2.05 11.23 8.42
N LEU A 123 2.75 12.36 8.61
CA LEU A 123 3.02 12.91 9.95
C LEU A 123 1.72 13.25 10.69
N SER A 124 0.80 13.94 10.00
CA SER A 124 -0.50 14.34 10.57
C SER A 124 -1.36 13.13 10.94
N VAL A 125 -1.44 12.14 10.06
CA VAL A 125 -2.16 10.88 10.31
C VAL A 125 -1.57 10.19 11.54
N ARG A 126 -0.27 9.98 11.60
CA ARG A 126 0.37 9.29 12.72
C ARG A 126 0.18 10.01 14.04
N HIS A 127 0.32 11.34 14.04
CA HIS A 127 0.25 12.15 15.25
C HIS A 127 -1.18 12.31 15.80
N LEU A 128 -2.16 12.51 14.91
CA LEU A 128 -3.52 12.89 15.30
C LEU A 128 -4.49 11.71 15.43
N THR A 129 -4.27 10.62 14.69
CA THR A 129 -5.17 9.46 14.72
C THR A 129 -4.64 8.29 15.54
N HIS A 130 -3.33 8.25 15.77
CA HIS A 130 -2.62 7.12 16.37
C HIS A 130 -2.73 5.78 15.61
N VAL A 131 -3.47 5.75 14.51
CA VAL A 131 -3.55 4.58 13.62
C VAL A 131 -2.20 4.39 12.91
N PRO A 132 -1.58 3.20 12.97
CA PRO A 132 -0.30 2.98 12.33
C PRO A 132 -0.44 2.98 10.79
N ILE A 133 0.48 3.66 10.11
CA ILE A 133 0.63 3.53 8.67
C ILE A 133 1.44 2.26 8.41
N LYS A 134 0.90 1.33 7.63
CA LYS A 134 1.58 0.05 7.31
C LYS A 134 2.25 0.08 5.95
N PHE A 135 1.57 0.66 4.97
CA PHE A 135 2.07 0.74 3.60
C PHE A 135 1.82 2.12 3.00
N ILE A 136 2.58 2.43 1.98
CA ILE A 136 2.40 3.59 1.11
C ILE A 136 2.35 3.15 -0.34
N GLY A 137 1.52 3.82 -1.14
CA GLY A 137 1.44 3.66 -2.59
C GLY A 137 1.89 4.94 -3.27
N ASP A 138 2.89 4.83 -4.12
CA ASP A 138 3.45 5.94 -4.87
C ASP A 138 3.19 5.87 -6.38
N SER A 139 2.56 4.80 -6.84
CA SER A 139 2.13 4.65 -8.24
C SER A 139 0.90 3.76 -8.34
N GLU A 140 0.29 3.72 -9.54
CA GLU A 140 -0.82 2.82 -9.87
C GLU A 140 -0.37 1.40 -10.26
N LYS A 141 0.94 1.16 -10.32
CA LYS A 141 1.51 -0.13 -10.66
C LYS A 141 1.58 -1.06 -9.45
N LEU A 142 1.63 -2.36 -9.71
CA LEU A 142 1.69 -3.38 -8.65
C LEU A 142 2.95 -3.29 -7.77
N ASP A 143 4.05 -2.80 -8.32
CA ASP A 143 5.32 -2.55 -7.63
C ASP A 143 5.36 -1.22 -6.86
N GLY A 144 4.32 -0.39 -6.99
CA GLY A 144 4.20 0.90 -6.31
C GLY A 144 3.75 0.82 -4.85
N LEU A 145 3.49 -0.37 -4.30
CA LEU A 145 3.14 -0.55 -2.89
C LEU A 145 4.38 -0.89 -2.07
N MET A 146 4.72 -0.03 -1.12
CA MET A 146 5.90 -0.18 -0.27
C MET A 146 5.51 -0.23 1.20
N THR A 147 6.30 -0.93 2.01
CA THR A 147 6.18 -0.88 3.47
C THR A 147 6.52 0.54 3.95
N PHE A 148 5.72 1.05 4.90
CA PHE A 148 5.98 2.35 5.48
C PHE A 148 7.23 2.31 6.37
N ASP A 149 8.19 3.16 6.05
CA ASP A 149 9.41 3.37 6.83
C ASP A 149 9.39 4.78 7.44
N PRO A 150 9.28 4.92 8.78
CA PRO A 150 9.21 6.21 9.44
C PRO A 150 10.47 7.06 9.28
N GLU A 151 11.66 6.45 9.25
CA GLU A 151 12.94 7.16 9.13
C GLU A 151 13.08 7.77 7.74
N ARG A 152 12.87 6.98 6.69
CA ARG A 152 12.86 7.47 5.30
C ARG A 152 11.79 8.54 5.07
N MET A 153 10.63 8.41 5.72
CA MET A 153 9.59 9.43 5.61
C MET A 153 10.00 10.73 6.31
N ALA A 154 10.64 10.66 7.47
CA ALA A 154 11.15 11.84 8.16
C ALA A 154 12.22 12.55 7.33
N GLU A 155 13.16 11.83 6.74
CA GLU A 155 14.19 12.38 5.83
C GLU A 155 13.55 13.08 4.63
N ARG A 156 12.53 12.48 4.02
CA ARG A 156 11.77 13.09 2.92
C ARG A 156 11.07 14.38 3.34
N ILE A 157 10.46 14.42 4.53
CA ILE A 157 9.79 15.62 5.07
C ILE A 157 10.78 16.75 5.32
N LEU A 158 11.99 16.43 5.79
CA LEU A 158 13.05 17.38 6.11
C LEU A 158 13.85 17.83 4.88
N ASP A 159 13.49 17.42 3.68
CA ASP A 159 14.24 17.67 2.44
C ASP A 159 15.72 17.18 2.53
N MET A 160 16.00 16.19 3.40
CA MET A 160 17.37 15.65 3.56
C MET A 160 17.79 14.76 2.39
N GLY A 161 16.93 14.56 1.41
CA GLY A 161 17.15 13.70 0.25
C GLY A 161 17.27 12.22 0.64
N ASP A 162 16.80 11.35 -0.21
CA ASP A 162 16.91 9.91 0.03
C ASP A 162 18.33 9.42 -0.35
N ILE A 163 19.34 9.92 0.39
CA ILE A 163 20.75 9.59 0.18
C ILE A 163 20.96 8.08 0.31
N MET A 164 20.22 7.41 1.21
CA MET A 164 20.31 5.96 1.40
C MET A 164 19.72 5.20 0.21
N ALA A 165 18.59 5.64 -0.35
CA ALA A 165 18.02 4.99 -1.53
C ALA A 165 18.87 5.19 -2.78
N ILE A 166 19.56 6.33 -2.88
CA ILE A 166 20.55 6.56 -3.93
C ILE A 166 21.76 5.63 -3.70
N ALA A 167 22.23 5.50 -2.48
CA ALA A 167 23.33 4.60 -2.14
C ALA A 167 22.97 3.13 -2.42
N GLU A 168 21.80 2.66 -2.01
CA GLU A 168 21.31 1.31 -2.30
C GLU A 168 21.14 1.04 -3.81
N LYS A 169 20.63 2.03 -4.56
CA LYS A 169 20.56 1.93 -6.03
C LYS A 169 21.92 1.91 -6.67
N VAL A 170 22.84 2.71 -6.18
CA VAL A 170 24.23 2.74 -6.66
C VAL A 170 24.91 1.41 -6.35
N GLU A 171 24.79 0.86 -5.13
CA GLU A 171 25.31 -0.45 -4.78
C GLU A 171 24.72 -1.59 -5.60
N SER A 172 23.43 -1.51 -5.97
CA SER A 172 22.78 -2.55 -6.78
C SER A 172 23.14 -2.53 -8.28
N VAL A 173 23.69 -1.41 -8.76
CA VAL A 173 24.05 -1.20 -10.18
C VAL A 173 25.56 -1.31 -10.41
N ILE A 174 26.35 -1.07 -9.36
CA ILE A 174 27.80 -1.09 -9.45
C ILE A 174 28.30 -2.52 -9.17
N ASP A 175 28.89 -3.13 -10.19
CA ASP A 175 29.64 -4.37 -10.03
C ASP A 175 30.96 -4.07 -9.29
N ALA A 176 31.15 -4.69 -8.12
CA ALA A 176 32.32 -4.44 -7.27
C ALA A 176 33.64 -4.70 -8.04
N ASP A 177 33.64 -5.64 -8.96
CA ASP A 177 34.79 -5.98 -9.77
C ASP A 177 35.13 -4.87 -10.80
N GLU A 178 34.12 -4.20 -11.38
CA GLU A 178 34.32 -3.05 -12.29
C GLU A 178 34.86 -1.81 -11.55
N VAL A 179 34.44 -1.58 -10.32
CA VAL A 179 34.95 -0.45 -9.49
C VAL A 179 36.41 -0.66 -9.12
N GLU A 180 36.82 -1.87 -8.76
CA GLU A 180 38.22 -2.19 -8.47
C GLU A 180 39.11 -2.01 -9.72
N GLU A 181 38.63 -2.41 -10.88
CA GLU A 181 39.36 -2.24 -12.15
C GLU A 181 39.54 -0.77 -12.53
N GLN A 182 38.46 0.03 -12.41
CA GLN A 182 38.51 1.48 -12.67
C GLN A 182 39.42 2.21 -11.65
N ALA A 183 39.35 1.85 -10.38
CA ALA A 183 40.21 2.40 -9.34
C ALA A 183 41.71 2.04 -9.59
N ALA A 184 41.98 0.83 -10.13
CA ALA A 184 43.33 0.44 -10.49
C ALA A 184 43.87 1.22 -11.70
N LYS A 185 43.01 1.47 -12.72
CA LYS A 185 43.36 2.34 -13.87
C LYS A 185 43.60 3.77 -13.48
N MET A 186 42.79 4.34 -12.58
CA MET A 186 42.99 5.67 -12.05
C MET A 186 44.34 5.81 -11.32
N LYS A 187 44.72 4.82 -10.49
CA LYS A 187 46.00 4.80 -9.77
C LYS A 187 47.21 4.72 -10.70
N LYS A 188 47.02 4.11 -11.88
CA LYS A 188 48.11 3.98 -12.89
C LYS A 188 48.19 5.16 -13.87
N GLY A 189 47.20 6.09 -13.81
CA GLY A 189 47.13 7.24 -14.74
C GLY A 189 46.69 6.84 -16.15
N GLU A 190 46.07 5.68 -16.30
CA GLU A 190 45.59 5.10 -17.58
C GLU A 190 44.09 5.34 -17.79
N TYR A 191 43.45 6.23 -17.00
CA TYR A 191 42.03 6.55 -17.04
C TYR A 191 41.74 7.52 -18.18
N ASP A 192 40.90 7.12 -19.13
CA ASP A 192 40.56 7.94 -20.29
C ASP A 192 39.08 8.39 -20.32
N LEU A 193 38.68 9.12 -21.36
CA LEU A 193 37.35 9.66 -21.51
C LEU A 193 36.28 8.57 -21.76
N GLU A 194 36.65 7.41 -22.28
CA GLU A 194 35.73 6.29 -22.51
C GLU A 194 35.44 5.55 -21.17
N ASP A 195 36.42 5.50 -20.28
CA ASP A 195 36.25 4.96 -18.92
C ASP A 195 35.34 5.86 -18.06
N PHE A 196 35.26 7.17 -18.37
CA PHE A 196 34.38 8.11 -17.67
C PHE A 196 32.91 8.03 -18.13
N LEU A 197 32.65 7.49 -19.30
CA LEU A 197 31.30 7.44 -19.91
C LEU A 197 30.61 6.07 -19.71
N LYS A 198 31.28 5.11 -19.07
CA LYS A 198 30.70 3.82 -18.65
C LYS A 198 30.19 3.89 -17.23
#